data_404f8a14533ff400fdd92f312bc1cae2
#
_entry.id   404f8a14533ff400fdd92f312bc1cae2
#
_cell.length_a   1.000
_cell.length_b   1.000
_cell.length_c   1.000
_cell.angle_alpha   90.00
_cell.angle_beta   90.00
_cell.angle_gamma   90.00
#
_symmetry.space_group_name_H-M   'P 1'
#
loop_
_entity.id
_entity.type
_entity.pdbx_description
1 polymer ?
#
loop_
_entity_poly.entity_id
_entity_poly.type
_entity_poly.pdbx_seq_one_letter_code
_entity_poly.pdbx_strand_id
1 'polypeptide(L)'
;MARKYYAALSDWLYDRKIIPVLVGGGAVDEGIAADILAQTEIPPVNLIGKTSLKQLAAVLRGAKFALGGDTGPVHLAAGLSVPTVMLMGPTDANRNGPYGQPQNAIEVSRTCRWCWKRACPKGIDCLASITVRTVQEKIMEILVEGGKSS
;
A
#
# COMPACT_ATOMS: atom_id res chain seq x y z
N MET A 1 0.38 0.23 -8.75
CA MET A 1 0.08 1.68 -8.80
C MET A 1 1.36 2.41 -9.16
N ALA A 2 1.33 3.34 -10.10
CA ALA A 2 2.53 4.09 -10.50
C ALA A 2 3.05 4.98 -9.36
N ARG A 3 4.37 5.26 -9.31
CA ARG A 3 5.02 6.06 -8.24
C ARG A 3 4.38 7.43 -8.04
N LYS A 4 4.03 8.12 -9.12
CA LYS A 4 3.30 9.41 -9.08
C LYS A 4 1.95 9.34 -8.35
N TYR A 5 1.33 8.18 -8.32
CA TYR A 5 0.05 7.99 -7.62
C TYR A 5 0.23 7.90 -6.11
N TYR A 6 1.37 7.38 -5.63
CA TYR A 6 1.69 7.42 -4.20
C TYR A 6 1.93 8.84 -3.70
N ALA A 7 2.56 9.70 -4.52
CA ALA A 7 2.73 11.11 -4.18
C ALA A 7 1.38 11.82 -4.07
N ALA A 8 0.53 11.73 -5.11
CA ALA A 8 -0.81 12.33 -5.09
C ALA A 8 -1.69 11.79 -3.94
N LEU A 9 -1.55 10.51 -3.60
CA LEU A 9 -2.25 9.92 -2.45
C LEU A 9 -1.73 10.46 -1.13
N SER A 10 -0.42 10.69 -1.01
CA SER A 10 0.22 11.28 0.16
C SER A 10 -0.35 12.68 0.44
N ASP A 11 -0.38 13.54 -0.57
CA ASP A 11 -0.93 14.90 -0.43
C ASP A 11 -2.42 14.86 -0.08
N TRP A 12 -3.21 14.00 -0.72
CA TRP A 12 -4.62 13.79 -0.41
C TRP A 12 -4.87 13.32 1.04
N LEU A 13 -3.96 12.51 1.62
CA LEU A 13 -4.03 12.09 3.03
C LEU A 13 -3.71 13.24 3.99
N TYR A 14 -2.72 14.07 3.68
CA TYR A 14 -2.39 15.25 4.49
C TYR A 14 -3.56 16.22 4.57
N ASP A 15 -4.29 16.47 3.48
CA ASP A 15 -5.51 17.27 3.48
C ASP A 15 -6.55 16.76 4.47
N ARG A 16 -6.53 15.46 4.76
CA ARG A 16 -7.43 14.77 5.71
C ARG A 16 -6.86 14.59 7.11
N LYS A 17 -5.76 15.28 7.41
CA LYS A 17 -5.06 15.19 8.70
C LYS A 17 -4.55 13.77 9.01
N ILE A 18 -4.22 13.00 7.97
CA ILE A 18 -3.58 11.69 8.07
C ILE A 18 -2.15 11.83 7.57
N ILE A 19 -1.19 11.52 8.45
CA ILE A 19 0.24 11.63 8.15
C ILE A 19 0.68 10.33 7.45
N PRO A 20 1.10 10.38 6.16
CA PRO A 20 1.64 9.22 5.48
C PRO A 20 3.03 8.87 6.00
N VAL A 21 3.30 7.57 6.15
CA VAL A 21 4.60 7.04 6.59
C VAL A 21 5.07 6.00 5.57
N LEU A 22 6.23 6.20 4.98
CA LEU A 22 6.85 5.23 4.08
C LEU A 22 7.66 4.22 4.89
N VAL A 23 7.38 2.94 4.69
CA VAL A 23 8.07 1.82 5.35
C VAL A 23 8.54 0.81 4.32
N GLY A 24 9.60 0.10 4.63
CA GLY A 24 10.22 -0.88 3.74
C GLY A 24 11.74 -0.91 3.93
N GLY A 25 12.46 -1.46 2.97
CA GLY A 25 13.92 -1.51 3.02
C GLY A 25 14.57 -2.03 1.74
N GLY A 26 15.83 -1.66 1.57
CA GLY A 26 16.63 -1.99 0.42
C GLY A 26 16.57 -0.95 -0.69
N ALA A 27 17.54 -1.02 -1.61
CA ALA A 27 17.78 -0.01 -2.64
C ALA A 27 16.57 0.28 -3.54
N VAL A 28 15.71 -0.71 -3.79
CA VAL A 28 14.51 -0.53 -4.61
C VAL A 28 13.50 0.37 -3.89
N ASP A 29 13.24 0.10 -2.61
CA ASP A 29 12.30 0.90 -1.81
C ASP A 29 12.83 2.31 -1.56
N GLU A 30 14.15 2.45 -1.36
CA GLU A 30 14.83 3.75 -1.25
C GLU A 30 14.66 4.60 -2.50
N GLY A 31 14.82 3.99 -3.69
CA GLY A 31 14.58 4.66 -4.97
C GLY A 31 13.12 5.08 -5.17
N ILE A 32 12.18 4.22 -4.78
CA ILE A 32 10.74 4.54 -4.84
C ILE A 32 10.41 5.70 -3.88
N ALA A 33 10.96 5.66 -2.67
CA ALA A 33 10.74 6.74 -1.71
C ALA A 33 11.30 8.08 -2.21
N ALA A 34 12.49 8.09 -2.79
CA ALA A 34 13.07 9.30 -3.36
C ALA A 34 12.16 9.91 -4.46
N ASP A 35 11.62 9.05 -5.33
CA ASP A 35 10.70 9.51 -6.39
C ASP A 35 9.37 10.05 -5.81
N ILE A 36 8.86 9.47 -4.74
CA ILE A 36 7.64 9.95 -4.06
C ILE A 36 7.91 11.31 -3.41
N LEU A 37 9.00 11.41 -2.62
CA LEU A 37 9.39 12.63 -1.93
C LEU A 37 9.61 13.82 -2.88
N ALA A 38 10.16 13.55 -4.08
CA ALA A 38 10.39 14.57 -5.09
C ALA A 38 9.10 15.11 -5.75
N GLN A 39 7.97 14.42 -5.60
CA GLN A 39 6.71 14.72 -6.26
C GLN A 39 5.57 15.12 -5.31
N THR A 40 5.79 15.05 -3.97
CA THR A 40 4.80 15.45 -2.97
C THR A 40 4.93 16.92 -2.64
N GLU A 41 3.80 17.58 -2.35
CA GLU A 41 3.79 18.95 -1.83
C GLU A 41 4.24 18.98 -0.37
N ILE A 42 3.77 18.01 0.43
CA ILE A 42 4.18 17.82 1.82
C ILE A 42 4.85 16.46 1.93
N PRO A 43 6.16 16.40 2.27
CA PRO A 43 6.87 15.13 2.30
C PRO A 43 6.32 14.19 3.38
N PRO A 44 6.00 12.92 3.04
CA PRO A 44 5.67 11.90 4.01
C PRO A 44 6.85 11.59 4.95
N VAL A 45 6.55 11.04 6.12
CA VAL A 45 7.60 10.55 7.03
C VAL A 45 8.29 9.36 6.38
N ASN A 46 9.60 9.44 6.17
CA ASN A 46 10.38 8.37 5.54
C ASN A 46 11.12 7.52 6.58
N LEU A 47 10.63 6.30 6.81
CA LEU A 47 11.22 5.28 7.68
C LEU A 47 11.84 4.10 6.90
N ILE A 48 11.98 4.21 5.57
CA ILE A 48 12.59 3.15 4.75
C ILE A 48 14.04 2.91 5.18
N GLY A 49 14.37 1.64 5.46
CA GLY A 49 15.68 1.25 5.96
C GLY A 49 16.01 1.68 7.40
N LYS A 50 15.06 2.31 8.11
CA LYS A 50 15.29 2.89 9.44
C LYS A 50 14.63 2.13 10.59
N THR A 51 13.97 1.00 10.31
CA THR A 51 13.28 0.22 11.33
C THR A 51 13.77 -1.22 11.37
N SER A 52 13.94 -1.76 12.56
CA SER A 52 13.98 -3.20 12.77
C SER A 52 12.57 -3.80 12.57
N LEU A 53 12.46 -5.12 12.47
CA LEU A 53 11.15 -5.78 12.33
C LEU A 53 10.22 -5.46 13.53
N LYS A 54 10.74 -5.39 14.75
CA LYS A 54 9.97 -5.03 15.95
C LYS A 54 9.47 -3.57 15.89
N GLN A 55 10.33 -2.66 15.45
CA GLN A 55 9.96 -1.25 15.28
C GLN A 55 8.93 -1.07 14.16
N LEU A 56 9.09 -1.78 13.04
CA LEU A 56 8.11 -1.81 11.97
C LEU A 56 6.73 -2.28 12.47
N ALA A 57 6.70 -3.37 13.25
CA ALA A 57 5.45 -3.87 13.84
C ALA A 57 4.80 -2.83 14.77
N ALA A 58 5.60 -2.09 15.55
CA ALA A 58 5.09 -1.02 16.43
C ALA A 58 4.51 0.16 15.61
N VAL A 59 5.18 0.58 14.54
CA VAL A 59 4.69 1.62 13.63
C VAL A 59 3.38 1.18 12.99
N LEU A 60 3.31 -0.05 12.48
CA LEU A 60 2.11 -0.58 11.84
C LEU A 60 0.93 -0.66 12.82
N ARG A 61 1.14 -1.12 14.05
CA ARG A 61 0.08 -1.17 15.08
C ARG A 61 -0.52 0.18 15.43
N GLY A 62 0.26 1.26 15.29
CA GLY A 62 -0.21 2.63 15.49
C GLY A 62 -0.87 3.26 14.26
N ALA A 63 -0.86 2.59 13.12
CA ALA A 63 -1.40 3.13 11.89
C ALA A 63 -2.93 2.98 11.82
N LYS A 64 -3.61 3.96 11.21
CA LYS A 64 -5.05 3.87 10.91
C LYS A 64 -5.34 2.81 9.85
N PHE A 65 -4.43 2.64 8.91
CA PHE A 65 -4.44 1.61 7.88
C PHE A 65 -3.04 1.44 7.28
N ALA A 66 -2.84 0.35 6.56
CA ALA A 66 -1.66 0.11 5.74
C ALA A 66 -2.04 -0.03 4.26
N LEU A 67 -1.15 0.38 3.36
CA LEU A 67 -1.34 0.28 1.91
C LEU A 67 -0.05 -0.18 1.24
N GLY A 68 -0.16 -1.14 0.33
CA GLY A 68 0.96 -1.56 -0.50
C GLY A 68 0.63 -2.72 -1.42
N GLY A 69 1.63 -3.22 -2.12
CA GLY A 69 1.51 -4.45 -2.92
C GLY A 69 1.62 -5.71 -2.04
N ASP A 70 1.71 -6.86 -2.70
CA ASP A 70 1.95 -8.16 -2.05
C ASP A 70 3.39 -8.23 -1.53
N THR A 71 3.63 -7.69 -0.33
CA THR A 71 4.94 -7.53 0.31
C THR A 71 4.88 -7.83 1.82
N GLY A 72 6.04 -8.14 2.41
CA GLY A 72 6.16 -8.48 3.83
C GLY A 72 5.53 -7.47 4.80
N PRO A 73 5.83 -6.16 4.70
CA PRO A 73 5.22 -5.16 5.58
C PRO A 73 3.69 -5.12 5.53
N VAL A 74 3.09 -5.34 4.36
CA VAL A 74 1.63 -5.33 4.19
C VAL A 74 1.00 -6.58 4.80
N HIS A 75 1.62 -7.75 4.63
CA HIS A 75 1.21 -8.98 5.31
C HIS A 75 1.34 -8.87 6.83
N LEU A 76 2.42 -8.25 7.32
CA LEU A 76 2.61 -8.00 8.74
C LEU A 76 1.50 -7.10 9.30
N ALA A 77 1.14 -6.03 8.59
CA ALA A 77 0.03 -5.15 8.99
C ALA A 77 -1.29 -5.91 9.10
N ALA A 78 -1.64 -6.72 8.10
CA ALA A 78 -2.84 -7.54 8.11
C ALA A 78 -2.83 -8.56 9.27
N GLY A 79 -1.70 -9.22 9.52
CA GLY A 79 -1.51 -10.14 10.64
C GLY A 79 -1.60 -9.48 12.02
N LEU A 80 -1.34 -8.18 12.11
CA LEU A 80 -1.52 -7.36 13.31
C LEU A 80 -2.95 -6.78 13.41
N SER A 81 -3.87 -7.21 12.56
CA SER A 81 -5.26 -6.71 12.49
C SER A 81 -5.38 -5.22 12.15
N VAL A 82 -4.35 -4.64 11.56
CA VAL A 82 -4.41 -3.27 11.02
C VAL A 82 -5.23 -3.31 9.72
N PRO A 83 -6.20 -2.41 9.51
CA PRO A 83 -6.90 -2.31 8.24
C PRO A 83 -5.91 -2.17 7.08
N THR A 84 -5.95 -3.09 6.12
CA THR A 84 -4.87 -3.20 5.12
C THR A 84 -5.42 -3.24 3.71
N VAL A 85 -5.11 -2.21 2.91
CA VAL A 85 -5.39 -2.20 1.48
C VAL A 85 -4.23 -2.85 0.73
N MET A 86 -4.49 -3.95 0.05
CA MET A 86 -3.46 -4.67 -0.72
C MET A 86 -3.73 -4.56 -2.22
N LEU A 87 -2.73 -4.06 -2.95
CA LEU A 87 -2.78 -3.89 -4.40
C LEU A 87 -2.24 -5.16 -5.06
N MET A 88 -3.13 -5.91 -5.70
CA MET A 88 -2.85 -7.23 -6.26
C MET A 88 -2.73 -7.17 -7.79
N GLY A 89 -1.56 -7.47 -8.30
CA GLY A 89 -1.28 -7.52 -9.74
C GLY A 89 -1.10 -8.95 -10.26
N PRO A 90 0.11 -9.53 -10.14
CA PRO A 90 0.41 -10.85 -10.67
C PRO A 90 -0.04 -12.01 -9.77
N THR A 91 -0.45 -11.74 -8.55
CA THR A 91 -0.84 -12.74 -7.53
C THR A 91 -2.35 -12.74 -7.30
N ASP A 92 -2.87 -13.87 -6.82
CA ASP A 92 -4.30 -14.09 -6.54
C ASP A 92 -4.66 -13.59 -5.14
N ALA A 93 -5.63 -12.68 -5.03
CA ALA A 93 -6.07 -12.13 -3.76
C ALA A 93 -6.74 -13.18 -2.85
N ASN A 94 -7.35 -14.21 -3.40
CA ASN A 94 -7.93 -15.30 -2.59
C ASN A 94 -6.84 -16.10 -1.85
N ARG A 95 -5.63 -16.14 -2.40
CA ARG A 95 -4.50 -16.87 -1.81
C ARG A 95 -3.57 -15.96 -1.02
N ASN A 96 -3.24 -14.79 -1.56
CA ASN A 96 -2.21 -13.89 -1.05
C ASN A 96 -2.78 -12.55 -0.55
N GLY A 97 -4.09 -12.37 -0.54
CA GLY A 97 -4.71 -11.15 -0.04
C GLY A 97 -4.47 -10.88 1.45
N PRO A 98 -4.91 -9.74 1.96
CA PRO A 98 -4.68 -9.37 3.35
C PRO A 98 -5.42 -10.35 4.28
N TYR A 99 -4.68 -10.97 5.18
CA TYR A 99 -5.20 -11.99 6.09
C TYR A 99 -6.39 -11.47 6.91
N GLY A 100 -7.50 -12.21 6.88
CA GLY A 100 -8.75 -11.84 7.56
C GLY A 100 -9.50 -10.64 6.98
N GLN A 101 -9.02 -10.06 5.86
CA GLN A 101 -9.56 -8.84 5.27
C GLN A 101 -9.66 -8.94 3.73
N PRO A 102 -10.23 -10.01 3.15
CA PRO A 102 -10.21 -10.23 1.70
C PRO A 102 -10.90 -9.11 0.91
N GLN A 103 -11.88 -8.41 1.50
CA GLN A 103 -12.58 -7.27 0.92
C GLN A 103 -11.67 -6.05 0.69
N ASN A 104 -10.51 -6.00 1.31
CA ASN A 104 -9.55 -4.89 1.21
C ASN A 104 -8.48 -5.13 0.12
N ALA A 105 -8.56 -6.23 -0.61
CA ALA A 105 -7.74 -6.44 -1.79
C ALA A 105 -8.31 -5.70 -3.01
N ILE A 106 -7.43 -4.99 -3.73
CA ILE A 106 -7.74 -4.37 -5.02
C ILE A 106 -6.98 -5.14 -6.10
N GLU A 107 -7.68 -5.96 -6.87
CA GLU A 107 -7.08 -6.72 -7.96
C GLU A 107 -7.14 -5.98 -9.29
N VAL A 108 -6.10 -6.18 -10.11
CA VAL A 108 -6.11 -5.69 -11.49
C VAL A 108 -7.06 -6.53 -12.35
N SER A 109 -7.91 -5.85 -13.12
CA SER A 109 -8.80 -6.51 -14.09
C SER A 109 -8.05 -6.77 -15.39
N ARG A 110 -7.39 -7.93 -15.52
CA ARG A 110 -6.67 -8.35 -16.73
C ARG A 110 -6.85 -9.84 -16.98
N THR A 111 -6.88 -10.23 -18.25
CA THR A 111 -6.99 -11.64 -18.67
C THR A 111 -5.77 -12.48 -18.28
N CYS A 112 -4.61 -11.86 -18.12
CA CYS A 112 -3.35 -12.51 -17.72
C CYS A 112 -3.05 -12.40 -16.22
N ARG A 113 -4.03 -12.05 -15.37
CA ARG A 113 -3.85 -12.02 -13.91
C ARG A 113 -3.43 -13.39 -13.38
N TRP A 114 -2.82 -13.37 -12.18
CA TRP A 114 -2.29 -14.56 -11.49
C TRP A 114 -1.16 -15.27 -12.25
N CYS A 115 -0.33 -14.49 -12.95
CA CYS A 115 0.83 -15.06 -13.66
C CYS A 115 2.01 -15.36 -12.73
N TRP A 116 2.01 -14.91 -11.48
CA TRP A 116 3.03 -15.14 -10.44
C TRP A 116 4.45 -14.67 -10.82
N LYS A 117 4.58 -13.80 -11.81
CA LYS A 117 5.87 -13.30 -12.28
C LYS A 117 6.23 -11.98 -11.64
N ARG A 118 7.45 -11.86 -11.15
CA ARG A 118 7.99 -10.60 -10.61
C ARG A 118 8.16 -9.53 -11.69
N ALA A 119 8.54 -9.94 -12.89
CA ALA A 119 8.64 -9.06 -14.05
C ALA A 119 7.69 -9.56 -15.14
N CYS A 120 6.91 -8.65 -15.71
CA CYS A 120 6.00 -8.99 -16.78
C CYS A 120 6.76 -9.24 -18.08
N PRO A 121 6.62 -10.43 -18.71
CA PRO A 121 7.28 -10.71 -19.99
C PRO A 121 6.78 -9.86 -21.15
N LYS A 122 5.62 -9.20 -20.96
CA LYS A 122 5.02 -8.26 -21.92
C LYS A 122 5.40 -6.80 -21.63
N GLY A 123 6.30 -6.54 -20.67
CA GLY A 123 6.70 -5.20 -20.28
C GLY A 123 5.59 -4.33 -19.65
N ILE A 124 4.51 -4.95 -19.14
CA ILE A 124 3.37 -4.23 -18.59
C ILE A 124 3.51 -4.10 -17.07
N ASP A 125 3.41 -2.88 -16.57
CA ASP A 125 3.15 -2.65 -15.14
C ASP A 125 1.65 -2.86 -14.85
N CYS A 126 1.31 -4.06 -14.33
CA CYS A 126 -0.07 -4.41 -13.99
C CYS A 126 -0.67 -3.43 -12.98
N LEU A 127 0.09 -3.07 -11.97
CA LEU A 127 -0.39 -2.20 -10.88
C LEU A 127 -0.65 -0.76 -11.35
N ALA A 128 -0.09 -0.34 -12.48
CA ALA A 128 -0.36 0.99 -13.04
C ALA A 128 -1.81 1.19 -13.45
N SER A 129 -2.58 0.11 -13.66
CA SER A 129 -4.02 0.19 -13.96
C SER A 129 -4.88 0.51 -12.73
N ILE A 130 -4.35 0.34 -11.52
CA ILE A 130 -5.03 0.75 -10.29
C ILE A 130 -4.86 2.27 -10.13
N THR A 131 -5.98 2.98 -10.19
CA THR A 131 -5.97 4.45 -10.12
C THR A 131 -5.91 4.95 -8.67
N VAL A 132 -5.47 6.19 -8.48
CA VAL A 132 -5.53 6.86 -7.17
C VAL A 132 -6.95 6.87 -6.62
N ARG A 133 -7.93 7.17 -7.48
CA ARG A 133 -9.34 7.25 -7.09
C ARG A 133 -9.83 5.92 -6.51
N THR A 134 -9.54 4.79 -7.15
CA THR A 134 -9.93 3.46 -6.65
C THR A 134 -9.38 3.20 -5.24
N VAL A 135 -8.12 3.61 -5.01
CA VAL A 135 -7.48 3.46 -3.69
C VAL A 135 -8.09 4.40 -2.67
N GLN A 136 -8.36 5.65 -3.03
CA GLN A 136 -9.02 6.63 -2.17
C GLN A 136 -10.40 6.17 -1.72
N GLU A 137 -11.21 5.64 -2.63
CA GLU A 137 -12.53 5.08 -2.35
C GLU A 137 -12.42 3.94 -1.32
N LYS A 138 -11.48 3.01 -1.49
CA LYS A 138 -11.24 1.91 -0.54
C LYS A 138 -10.76 2.40 0.83
N ILE A 139 -9.87 3.39 0.88
CA ILE A 139 -9.43 4.00 2.14
C ILE A 139 -10.60 4.66 2.87
N MET A 140 -11.47 5.36 2.14
CA MET A 140 -12.65 5.99 2.77
C MET A 140 -13.61 4.97 3.36
N GLU A 141 -13.84 3.83 2.70
CA GLU A 141 -14.63 2.72 3.26
C GLU A 141 -14.05 2.26 4.61
N ILE A 142 -12.74 2.00 4.67
CA ILE A 142 -12.04 1.57 5.88
C ILE A 142 -12.15 2.60 7.01
N LEU A 143 -11.97 3.89 6.69
CA LEU A 143 -12.03 4.96 7.69
C LEU A 143 -13.43 5.15 8.27
N VAL A 144 -14.48 4.94 7.47
CA VAL A 144 -15.88 5.01 7.92
C VAL A 144 -16.24 3.81 8.81
N GLU A 145 -15.79 2.60 8.44
CA GLU A 145 -16.01 1.39 9.23
C GLU A 145 -15.29 1.45 10.58
N GLY A 146 -14.03 1.93 10.61
CA GLY A 146 -13.26 2.11 11.83
C GLY A 146 -13.86 3.15 12.80
N GLY A 147 -14.56 4.15 12.28
CA GLY A 147 -15.26 5.16 13.09
C GLY A 147 -16.54 4.66 13.77
N LYS A 148 -17.09 3.51 13.36
CA LYS A 148 -18.30 2.92 13.96
C LYS A 148 -18.01 1.96 15.13
N SER A 149 -16.75 1.63 15.36
CA SER A 149 -16.31 0.66 16.37
C SER A 149 -15.70 1.30 17.62
N SER A 150 -15.90 2.60 17.83
CA SER A 150 -15.41 3.37 19.00
C SER A 150 -16.56 3.83 19.87
#